data_14109df933612cc5310cf7e2d436217b
#
_entry.id   14109df933612cc5310cf7e2d436217b
#
_cell.length_a   1.000
_cell.length_b   1.000
_cell.length_c   1.000
_cell.angle_alpha   90.00
_cell.angle_beta   90.00
_cell.angle_gamma   90.00
#
_symmetry.space_group_name_H-M   'P 1'
#
loop_
_entity.id
_entity.type
_entity.pdbx_description
1 polymer ?
#
loop_
_entity_poly.entity_id
_entity_poly.type
_entity_poly.pdbx_seq_one_letter_code
_entity_poly.pdbx_strand_id
1 'polypeptide(L)'
;MQKWFMHHPARGQAITLLTSMFSHQHFWHFGLNMFALHSFAVPLHDTMGMEQFLAFYITTGVTASLVSHLFTVSRLAWAQMIPSLGASGALFGCISSTAYMYPDASVYIIFLPFLPIKIPVALGAMMGLDLVGIIKNWKMFDHYVSLTHRNLPYVSMTRKSKL
;
A
#
# COMPACT_ATOMS: atom_id res chain seq x y z
N MET A 1 -16.55 -9.22 -0.39
CA MET A 1 -15.10 -9.04 -0.48
C MET A 1 -14.62 -7.73 0.15
N GLN A 2 -15.12 -6.57 -0.23
CA GLN A 2 -14.67 -5.26 0.28
C GLN A 2 -14.72 -5.11 1.83
N LYS A 3 -15.67 -5.76 2.51
CA LYS A 3 -15.84 -5.63 3.96
C LYS A 3 -14.64 -6.16 4.77
N TRP A 4 -13.93 -7.20 4.29
CA TRP A 4 -12.90 -7.90 5.05
C TRP A 4 -11.49 -7.74 4.48
N PHE A 5 -11.37 -7.33 3.20
CA PHE A 5 -10.11 -7.28 2.47
C PHE A 5 -9.75 -5.89 1.95
N MET A 6 -10.46 -4.86 2.39
CA MET A 6 -10.17 -3.47 2.09
C MET A 6 -10.18 -2.69 3.40
N HIS A 7 -9.07 -2.05 3.74
CA HIS A 7 -9.02 -1.24 4.95
C HIS A 7 -9.67 0.12 4.67
N HIS A 8 -10.75 0.40 5.39
CA HIS A 8 -11.46 1.68 5.30
C HIS A 8 -11.34 2.39 6.66
N PRO A 9 -10.59 3.51 6.74
CA PRO A 9 -10.33 4.20 8.01
C PRO A 9 -11.59 4.54 8.81
N ALA A 10 -12.67 4.94 8.14
CA ALA A 10 -13.93 5.29 8.79
C ALA A 10 -14.68 4.10 9.41
N ARG A 11 -14.32 2.85 9.11
CA ARG A 11 -15.05 1.67 9.61
C ARG A 11 -14.45 1.07 10.87
N GLY A 12 -13.25 1.49 11.29
CA GLY A 12 -12.61 1.06 12.54
C GLY A 12 -12.31 -0.44 12.65
N GLN A 13 -12.25 -1.18 11.54
CA GLN A 13 -12.01 -2.62 11.54
C GLN A 13 -10.51 -2.91 11.56
N ALA A 14 -9.94 -3.16 12.74
CA ALA A 14 -8.50 -3.42 12.90
C ALA A 14 -8.00 -4.63 12.09
N ILE A 15 -8.82 -5.68 11.96
CA ILE A 15 -8.44 -6.88 11.19
C ILE A 15 -8.11 -6.57 9.72
N THR A 16 -8.70 -5.53 9.16
CA THR A 16 -8.46 -5.14 7.78
C THR A 16 -7.09 -4.48 7.56
N LEU A 17 -6.39 -4.06 8.62
CA LEU A 17 -4.99 -3.65 8.55
C LEU A 17 -4.10 -4.82 8.07
N LEU A 18 -4.45 -6.04 8.48
CA LEU A 18 -3.75 -7.24 8.08
C LEU A 18 -4.29 -7.80 6.74
N THR A 19 -5.59 -7.98 6.64
CA THR A 19 -6.19 -8.68 5.51
C THR A 19 -6.12 -7.90 4.19
N SER A 20 -6.07 -6.56 4.26
CA SER A 20 -5.90 -5.72 3.06
C SER A 20 -4.59 -5.96 2.33
N MET A 21 -3.54 -6.42 3.02
CA MET A 21 -2.24 -6.76 2.41
C MET A 21 -2.34 -7.89 1.38
N PHE A 22 -3.32 -8.77 1.52
CA PHE A 22 -3.52 -9.93 0.66
C PHE A 22 -4.55 -9.70 -0.44
N SER A 23 -5.04 -8.47 -0.59
CA SER A 23 -6.03 -8.15 -1.60
C SER A 23 -5.49 -7.20 -2.66
N HIS A 24 -5.93 -7.40 -3.90
CA HIS A 24 -5.50 -6.61 -5.03
C HIS A 24 -6.72 -6.21 -5.85
N GLN A 25 -6.74 -4.98 -6.31
CA GLN A 25 -7.89 -4.44 -7.05
C GLN A 25 -7.90 -4.90 -8.50
N HIS A 26 -6.71 -5.05 -9.10
CA HIS A 26 -6.54 -5.40 -10.50
C HIS A 26 -5.53 -6.52 -10.67
N PHE A 27 -5.72 -7.33 -11.71
CA PHE A 27 -4.81 -8.41 -12.05
C PHE A 27 -3.36 -7.91 -12.29
N TRP A 28 -3.20 -6.78 -12.95
CA TRP A 28 -1.89 -6.17 -13.14
C TRP A 28 -1.24 -5.74 -11.83
N HIS A 29 -2.01 -5.15 -10.92
CA HIS A 29 -1.51 -4.77 -9.60
C HIS A 29 -1.08 -6.01 -8.80
N PHE A 30 -1.84 -7.09 -8.88
CA PHE A 30 -1.45 -8.38 -8.32
C PHE A 30 -0.15 -8.89 -8.95
N GLY A 31 -0.07 -8.94 -10.27
CA GLY A 31 1.09 -9.45 -10.99
C GLY A 31 2.38 -8.68 -10.67
N LEU A 32 2.32 -7.34 -10.65
CA LEU A 32 3.46 -6.50 -10.30
C LEU A 32 3.89 -6.70 -8.83
N ASN A 33 2.95 -6.79 -7.90
CA ASN A 33 3.28 -7.08 -6.50
C ASN A 33 3.90 -8.46 -6.33
N MET A 34 3.39 -9.49 -7.02
CA MET A 34 3.97 -10.85 -6.95
C MET A 34 5.36 -10.90 -7.59
N PHE A 35 5.57 -10.20 -8.69
CA PHE A 35 6.90 -10.08 -9.31
C PHE A 35 7.89 -9.38 -8.37
N ALA A 36 7.51 -8.26 -7.78
CA ALA A 36 8.33 -7.55 -6.80
C ALA A 36 8.58 -8.42 -5.54
N LEU A 37 7.55 -9.08 -5.05
CA LEU A 37 7.68 -10.00 -3.92
C LEU A 37 8.71 -11.08 -4.21
N HIS A 38 8.59 -11.76 -5.34
CA HIS A 38 9.57 -12.80 -5.73
C HIS A 38 11.00 -12.23 -5.81
N SER A 39 11.17 -11.05 -6.40
CA SER A 39 12.49 -10.43 -6.59
C SER A 39 13.18 -10.04 -5.28
N PHE A 40 12.43 -9.57 -4.29
CA PHE A 40 12.99 -9.05 -3.05
C PHE A 40 12.79 -9.97 -1.84
N ALA A 41 11.82 -10.87 -1.88
CA ALA A 41 11.60 -11.83 -0.79
C ALA A 41 12.65 -12.93 -0.76
N VAL A 42 13.08 -13.42 -1.94
CA VAL A 42 14.05 -14.54 -2.02
C VAL A 42 15.34 -14.22 -1.27
N PRO A 43 16.07 -13.13 -1.55
CA PRO A 43 17.32 -12.82 -0.83
C PRO A 43 17.09 -12.57 0.67
N LEU A 44 15.96 -12.02 1.07
CA LEU A 44 15.63 -11.82 2.47
C LEU A 44 15.31 -13.15 3.17
N HIS A 45 14.51 -14.00 2.52
CA HIS A 45 14.19 -15.34 3.02
C HIS A 45 15.46 -16.18 3.22
N ASP A 46 16.38 -16.16 2.25
CA ASP A 46 17.63 -16.91 2.32
C ASP A 46 18.53 -16.43 3.45
N THR A 47 18.44 -15.15 3.81
CA THR A 47 19.21 -14.56 4.90
C THR A 47 18.58 -14.74 6.28
N MET A 48 17.26 -14.56 6.37
CA MET A 48 16.52 -14.57 7.65
C MET A 48 15.94 -15.93 8.00
N GLY A 49 15.65 -16.77 7.00
CA GLY A 49 14.84 -17.98 7.14
C GLY A 49 13.34 -17.68 7.07
N MET A 50 12.54 -18.73 6.85
CA MET A 50 11.10 -18.64 6.57
C MET A 50 10.32 -17.92 7.68
N GLU A 51 10.55 -18.30 8.93
CA GLU A 51 9.76 -17.81 10.06
C GLU A 51 9.99 -16.32 10.30
N GLN A 52 11.26 -15.91 10.28
CA GLN A 52 11.62 -14.51 10.50
C GLN A 52 11.21 -13.64 9.32
N PHE A 53 11.35 -14.14 8.09
CA PHE A 53 10.87 -13.44 6.91
C PHE A 53 9.34 -13.23 6.96
N LEU A 54 8.57 -14.25 7.32
CA LEU A 54 7.12 -14.13 7.43
C LEU A 54 6.72 -13.13 8.52
N ALA A 55 7.35 -13.19 9.69
CA ALA A 55 7.12 -12.24 10.77
C ALA A 55 7.46 -10.81 10.32
N PHE A 56 8.59 -10.62 9.65
CA PHE A 56 9.01 -9.34 9.08
C PHE A 56 8.00 -8.81 8.06
N TYR A 57 7.58 -9.64 7.10
CA TYR A 57 6.63 -9.26 6.04
C TYR A 57 5.29 -8.81 6.63
N ILE A 58 4.74 -9.57 7.57
CA ILE A 58 3.48 -9.23 8.23
C ILE A 58 3.62 -7.94 9.05
N THR A 59 4.69 -7.83 9.83
CA THR A 59 4.90 -6.67 10.69
C THR A 59 5.06 -5.39 9.88
N THR A 60 5.87 -5.41 8.83
CA THR A 60 6.06 -4.23 7.96
C THR A 60 4.78 -3.84 7.24
N GLY A 61 4.01 -4.80 6.75
CA GLY A 61 2.75 -4.52 6.06
C GLY A 61 1.67 -3.97 6.99
N VAL A 62 1.51 -4.54 8.19
CA VAL A 62 0.58 -4.03 9.20
C VAL A 62 0.99 -2.63 9.67
N THR A 63 2.30 -2.41 9.89
CA THR A 63 2.83 -1.10 10.27
C THR A 63 2.56 -0.06 9.17
N ALA A 64 2.82 -0.38 7.92
CA ALA A 64 2.53 0.51 6.80
C ALA A 64 1.03 0.85 6.70
N SER A 65 0.16 -0.15 6.86
CA SER A 65 -1.29 0.05 6.89
C SER A 65 -1.74 0.93 8.05
N LEU A 66 -1.14 0.74 9.24
CA LEU A 66 -1.43 1.55 10.43
C LEU A 66 -0.97 3.00 10.24
N VAL A 67 0.24 3.22 9.74
CA VAL A 67 0.77 4.57 9.45
C VAL A 67 -0.12 5.28 8.44
N SER A 68 -0.51 4.59 7.36
CA SER A 68 -1.44 5.13 6.37
C SER A 68 -2.80 5.49 6.98
N HIS A 69 -3.33 4.63 7.87
CA HIS A 69 -4.55 4.89 8.61
C HIS A 69 -4.44 6.16 9.47
N LEU A 70 -3.42 6.24 10.31
CA LEU A 70 -3.19 7.38 11.21
C LEU A 70 -3.02 8.68 10.43
N PHE A 71 -2.27 8.64 9.32
CA PHE A 71 -2.07 9.78 8.46
C PHE A 71 -3.38 10.24 7.81
N THR A 72 -4.21 9.31 7.34
CA THR A 72 -5.52 9.61 6.74
C THR A 72 -6.48 10.23 7.76
N VAL A 73 -6.52 9.67 8.97
CA VAL A 73 -7.39 10.17 10.05
C VAL A 73 -6.93 11.53 10.57
N SER A 74 -5.60 11.73 10.72
CA SER A 74 -5.05 12.99 11.25
C SER A 74 -5.24 14.19 10.32
N ARG A 75 -5.37 13.98 9.01
CA ARG A 75 -5.63 15.06 8.04
C ARG A 75 -7.05 15.62 8.07
N LEU A 76 -7.94 15.10 8.95
CA LEU A 76 -9.33 15.59 9.15
C LEU A 76 -10.17 15.69 7.85
N ALA A 77 -9.68 15.16 6.75
CA ALA A 77 -10.39 15.18 5.49
C ALA A 77 -11.33 13.97 5.40
N TRP A 78 -12.36 13.93 6.25
CA TRP A 78 -13.42 12.90 6.24
C TRP A 78 -14.00 12.66 4.83
N ALA A 79 -13.94 13.68 3.97
CA ALA A 79 -14.41 13.61 2.60
C ALA A 79 -13.48 12.83 1.64
N GLN A 80 -12.27 12.49 2.06
CA GLN A 80 -11.25 11.82 1.22
C GLN A 80 -10.63 10.59 1.91
N MET A 81 -11.40 9.87 2.71
CA MET A 81 -10.95 8.61 3.29
C MET A 81 -10.85 7.54 2.22
N ILE A 82 -9.71 7.51 1.53
CA ILE A 82 -9.41 6.53 0.48
C ILE A 82 -9.14 5.19 1.15
N PRO A 83 -9.87 4.14 0.80
CA PRO A 83 -9.58 2.80 1.29
C PRO A 83 -8.22 2.33 0.78
N SER A 84 -7.43 1.69 1.64
CA SER A 84 -6.15 1.09 1.27
C SER A 84 -6.26 -0.41 1.10
N LEU A 85 -5.54 -0.94 0.11
CA LEU A 85 -5.39 -2.37 -0.14
C LEU A 85 -4.12 -2.64 -0.93
N GLY A 86 -3.60 -3.86 -0.77
CA GLY A 86 -2.44 -4.35 -1.51
C GLY A 86 -1.21 -4.61 -0.64
N ALA A 87 -0.35 -5.47 -1.17
CA ALA A 87 0.89 -5.90 -0.52
C ALA A 87 2.00 -4.81 -0.53
N SER A 88 1.77 -3.67 -1.18
CA SER A 88 2.80 -2.67 -1.47
C SER A 88 3.52 -2.16 -0.21
N GLY A 89 2.82 -1.99 0.91
CA GLY A 89 3.43 -1.58 2.18
C GLY A 89 4.47 -2.57 2.70
N ALA A 90 4.16 -3.87 2.67
CA ALA A 90 5.11 -4.92 3.03
C ALA A 90 6.26 -5.03 2.02
N LEU A 91 5.97 -4.83 0.72
CA LEU A 91 6.98 -4.81 -0.32
C LEU A 91 7.96 -3.65 -0.16
N PHE A 92 7.52 -2.47 0.20
CA PHE A 92 8.42 -1.36 0.55
C PHE A 92 9.36 -1.74 1.68
N GLY A 93 8.89 -2.49 2.70
CA GLY A 93 9.74 -3.05 3.73
C GLY A 93 10.80 -4.00 3.17
N CYS A 94 10.39 -4.92 2.29
CA CYS A 94 11.32 -5.86 1.62
C CYS A 94 12.37 -5.11 0.78
N ILE A 95 11.94 -4.16 -0.05
CA ILE A 95 12.85 -3.36 -0.89
C ILE A 95 13.83 -2.55 -0.02
N SER A 96 13.34 -1.92 1.06
CA SER A 96 14.16 -1.13 1.98
C SER A 96 15.22 -1.99 2.68
N SER A 97 14.83 -3.18 3.16
CA SER A 97 15.77 -4.11 3.79
C SER A 97 16.80 -4.63 2.80
N THR A 98 16.39 -4.94 1.57
CA THR A 98 17.32 -5.35 0.51
C THR A 98 18.28 -4.21 0.15
N ALA A 99 17.78 -2.96 0.06
CA ALA A 99 18.61 -1.78 -0.18
C ALA A 99 19.65 -1.56 0.93
N TYR A 100 19.29 -1.86 2.19
CA TYR A 100 20.21 -1.77 3.33
C TYR A 100 21.26 -2.89 3.32
N MET A 101 20.85 -4.13 3.05
CA MET A 101 21.74 -5.29 3.07
C MET A 101 22.65 -5.34 1.82
N TYR A 102 22.15 -4.89 0.68
CA TYR A 102 22.84 -4.96 -0.62
C TYR A 102 22.82 -3.60 -1.33
N PRO A 103 23.51 -2.57 -0.78
CA PRO A 103 23.40 -1.19 -1.30
C PRO A 103 23.93 -1.02 -2.72
N ASP A 104 24.83 -1.91 -3.16
CA ASP A 104 25.39 -1.89 -4.51
C ASP A 104 24.62 -2.74 -5.53
N ALA A 105 23.65 -3.52 -5.07
CA ALA A 105 22.81 -4.30 -5.96
C ALA A 105 21.93 -3.40 -6.82
N SER A 106 21.71 -3.84 -8.06
CA SER A 106 20.89 -3.12 -9.02
C SER A 106 19.66 -3.92 -9.42
N VAL A 107 18.59 -3.19 -9.72
CA VAL A 107 17.34 -3.75 -10.25
C VAL A 107 17.08 -3.21 -11.64
N TYR A 108 16.39 -4.02 -12.43
CA TYR A 108 15.88 -3.62 -13.73
C TYR A 108 14.39 -3.31 -13.59
N ILE A 109 14.01 -2.13 -14.03
CA ILE A 109 12.58 -1.77 -14.08
C ILE A 109 11.96 -2.45 -15.30
N ILE A 110 10.80 -3.08 -15.15
CA ILE A 110 10.12 -3.85 -16.21
C ILE A 110 9.99 -3.04 -17.52
N PHE A 111 9.74 -1.74 -17.42
CA PHE A 111 9.59 -0.85 -18.58
C PHE A 111 10.91 -0.27 -19.10
N LEU A 112 12.02 -0.51 -18.40
CA LEU A 112 13.37 -0.04 -18.73
C LEU A 112 14.40 -1.15 -18.47
N PRO A 113 14.27 -2.31 -19.14
CA PRO A 113 15.10 -3.48 -18.85
C PRO A 113 16.58 -3.31 -19.20
N PHE A 114 16.93 -2.25 -19.91
CA PHE A 114 18.31 -1.96 -20.33
C PHE A 114 19.06 -1.06 -19.35
N LEU A 115 18.37 -0.49 -18.35
CA LEU A 115 18.97 0.45 -17.40
C LEU A 115 18.97 -0.16 -15.98
N PRO A 116 20.13 -0.68 -15.52
CA PRO A 116 20.26 -1.12 -14.14
C PRO A 116 20.28 0.11 -13.22
N ILE A 117 19.40 0.11 -12.22
CA ILE A 117 19.32 1.18 -11.22
C ILE A 117 19.67 0.57 -9.87
N LYS A 118 20.56 1.21 -9.10
CA LYS A 118 20.84 0.77 -7.73
C LYS A 118 19.57 0.79 -6.89
N ILE A 119 19.36 -0.26 -6.07
CA ILE A 119 18.13 -0.42 -5.28
C ILE A 119 17.84 0.81 -4.40
N PRO A 120 18.82 1.41 -3.68
CA PRO A 120 18.56 2.61 -2.89
C PRO A 120 18.06 3.80 -3.73
N VAL A 121 18.56 3.95 -4.97
CA VAL A 121 18.13 5.02 -5.88
C VAL A 121 16.70 4.78 -6.36
N ALA A 122 16.38 3.55 -6.75
CA ALA A 122 15.03 3.16 -7.15
C ALA A 122 14.04 3.38 -6.01
N LEU A 123 14.39 2.96 -4.79
CA LEU A 123 13.58 3.18 -3.59
C LEU A 123 13.35 4.68 -3.32
N GLY A 124 14.42 5.49 -3.35
CA GLY A 124 14.31 6.94 -3.17
C GLY A 124 13.43 7.62 -4.22
N ALA A 125 13.53 7.19 -5.48
CA ALA A 125 12.68 7.69 -6.55
C ALA A 125 11.20 7.32 -6.34
N MET A 126 10.91 6.08 -5.94
CA MET A 126 9.53 5.64 -5.63
C MET A 126 8.94 6.44 -4.47
N MET A 127 9.68 6.58 -3.36
CA MET A 127 9.24 7.36 -2.20
C MET A 127 9.04 8.85 -2.55
N GLY A 128 9.91 9.41 -3.39
CA GLY A 128 9.79 10.78 -3.88
C GLY A 128 8.55 10.99 -4.73
N LEU A 129 8.23 10.05 -5.61
CA LEU A 129 7.00 10.09 -6.43
C LEU A 129 5.74 9.98 -5.55
N ASP A 130 5.74 9.11 -4.55
CA ASP A 130 4.63 8.98 -3.60
C ASP A 130 4.43 10.29 -2.82
N LEU A 131 5.52 10.89 -2.34
CA LEU A 131 5.46 12.17 -1.62
C LEU A 131 4.91 13.30 -2.51
N VAL A 132 5.39 13.41 -3.75
CA VAL A 132 4.87 14.37 -4.73
C VAL A 132 3.40 14.10 -5.03
N GLY A 133 3.00 12.84 -5.16
CA GLY A 133 1.61 12.45 -5.33
C GLY A 133 0.72 12.92 -4.18
N ILE A 134 1.19 12.76 -2.94
CA ILE A 134 0.49 13.22 -1.73
C ILE A 134 0.38 14.75 -1.70
N ILE A 135 1.46 15.47 -2.02
CA ILE A 135 1.48 16.94 -2.00
C ILE A 135 0.60 17.53 -3.11
N LYS A 136 0.68 16.97 -4.31
CA LYS A 136 -0.07 17.43 -5.48
C LYS A 136 -1.50 16.90 -5.54
N ASN A 137 -1.92 16.10 -4.56
CA ASN A 137 -3.23 15.43 -4.57
C ASN A 137 -3.46 14.65 -5.89
N TRP A 138 -2.44 13.95 -6.35
CA TRP A 138 -2.51 13.21 -7.61
C TRP A 138 -3.53 12.08 -7.49
N LYS A 139 -4.59 12.18 -8.25
CA LYS A 139 -5.65 11.17 -8.34
C LYS A 139 -5.28 9.99 -9.24
N MET A 140 -3.99 9.71 -9.44
CA MET A 140 -3.57 8.62 -10.34
C MET A 140 -4.07 7.24 -9.89
N PHE A 141 -4.32 7.06 -8.60
CA PHE A 141 -4.94 5.85 -8.05
C PHE A 141 -6.45 5.98 -7.82
N ASP A 142 -7.02 7.17 -8.01
CA ASP A 142 -8.41 7.53 -7.67
C ASP A 142 -9.44 7.18 -8.76
N HIS A 143 -9.00 6.80 -9.96
CA HIS A 143 -9.93 6.57 -11.08
C HIS A 143 -10.94 5.45 -10.85
N TYR A 144 -10.73 4.59 -9.86
CA TYR A 144 -11.63 3.47 -9.60
C TYR A 144 -12.56 3.69 -8.40
N VAL A 145 -12.23 4.60 -7.50
CA VAL A 145 -13.10 4.93 -6.36
C VAL A 145 -14.26 5.82 -6.81
N SER A 146 -14.05 6.67 -7.82
CA SER A 146 -15.08 7.60 -8.29
C SER A 146 -16.26 6.91 -9.00
N LEU A 147 -16.07 5.72 -9.58
CA LEU A 147 -17.13 4.98 -10.26
C LEU A 147 -18.08 4.26 -9.28
N THR A 148 -17.60 3.89 -8.09
CA THR A 148 -18.43 3.26 -7.07
C THR A 148 -19.20 4.26 -6.22
N HIS A 149 -18.76 5.52 -6.14
CA HIS A 149 -19.46 6.56 -5.38
C HIS A 149 -20.68 7.17 -6.09
N ARG A 150 -20.85 6.96 -7.39
CA ARG A 150 -22.01 7.50 -8.13
C ARG A 150 -23.34 6.83 -7.81
N ASN A 151 -23.34 5.68 -7.12
CA ASN A 151 -24.55 4.90 -6.87
C ASN A 151 -24.89 4.71 -5.39
N LEU A 152 -24.26 5.42 -4.46
CA LEU A 152 -24.73 5.42 -3.09
C LEU A 152 -25.67 6.61 -2.88
N PRO A 153 -26.95 6.37 -2.53
CA PRO A 153 -27.86 7.46 -2.19
C PRO A 153 -27.30 8.19 -0.95
N TYR A 154 -27.24 9.50 -1.07
CA TYR A 154 -26.93 10.40 0.03
C TYR A 154 -27.97 10.20 1.12
N VAL A 155 -27.63 9.45 2.17
CA VAL A 155 -28.48 9.35 3.36
C VAL A 155 -28.30 10.65 4.12
N SER A 156 -29.21 11.60 3.86
CA SER A 156 -29.34 12.80 4.68
C SER A 156 -29.76 12.38 6.09
N MET A 157 -28.83 12.44 7.03
CA MET A 157 -29.18 12.41 8.46
C MET A 157 -29.88 13.73 8.81
N THR A 158 -31.15 13.83 8.53
CA THR A 158 -32.02 14.85 9.17
C THR A 158 -32.16 14.46 10.64
N ARG A 159 -31.42 15.16 11.47
CA ARG A 159 -31.59 15.16 12.91
C ARG A 159 -33.01 15.69 13.21
N LYS A 160 -33.96 14.80 13.43
CA LYS A 160 -35.25 15.21 13.99
C LYS A 160 -35.00 15.59 15.47
N SER A 161 -34.89 16.87 15.71
CA SER A 161 -35.14 17.44 17.06
C SER A 161 -36.62 17.16 17.41
N LYS A 162 -36.84 16.32 18.38
CA LYS A 162 -38.15 16.29 19.06
C LYS A 162 -38.05 17.18 20.30
N LEU A 163 -38.86 18.20 20.28
CA LEU A 163 -39.35 18.92 21.43
C LEU A 163 -40.06 17.96 22.39
#